data_acbd9a43e33f90ae3db2e56f925c16cc
#
_entry.id   acbd9a43e33f90ae3db2e56f925c16cc
#
_cell.length_a   1.000
_cell.length_b   1.000
_cell.length_c   1.000
_cell.angle_alpha   90.00
_cell.angle_beta   90.00
_cell.angle_gamma   90.00
#
_symmetry.space_group_name_H-M   'P 1'
#
loop_
_entity.id
_entity.type
_entity.pdbx_description
1 polymer ?
#
loop_
_entity_poly.entity_id
_entity_poly.type
_entity_poly.pdbx_seq_one_letter_code
_entity_poly.pdbx_strand_id
1 'polypeptide(L)'
;MKEFFRVMRQFVTPYKGYLIGSLVFNLLSAVLNVFSFISIIPMLQMLFGIDQHKYSFIAWDTVGMSVKDIAVNNMYWYTTQLMERFGAATALLFIGLFLVSATLLKTGCYFASVGIMVPLRTGIVRDIRSHIYHKIVSLPLSFFSDERKGDIIARMSGDVGEIENSITGSLEMLIKNPILLICYFGVLIYTSWQLTLFTIVVLPLMGWMMGRIGRKLKHQSLDAQNKWSETMAQLEETLGGMRIIKAFTAEHKMVNRFDRATNEFRRASNRVAIRQASAHPVSEFLGTTLIVLVLWYGGTLIFSDHSPIDAPTFISLC
;
A
#
# COMPACT_ATOMS: atom_id res chain seq x y z
N MET A 1 -16.16 10.98 8.46
CA MET A 1 -15.52 11.18 7.16
C MET A 1 -15.56 12.62 6.68
N LYS A 2 -16.71 13.33 6.68
CA LYS A 2 -16.79 14.74 6.21
C LYS A 2 -15.87 15.70 6.99
N GLU A 3 -15.77 15.56 8.30
CA GLU A 3 -14.90 16.37 9.17
C GLU A 3 -13.39 16.12 8.87
N PHE A 4 -13.00 14.87 8.68
CA PHE A 4 -11.63 14.50 8.29
C PHE A 4 -11.24 15.16 6.95
N PHE A 5 -12.11 15.08 5.94
CA PHE A 5 -11.85 15.74 4.64
C PHE A 5 -11.79 17.28 4.76
N ARG A 6 -12.56 17.88 5.66
CA ARG A 6 -12.50 19.32 5.92
C ARG A 6 -11.14 19.72 6.51
N VAL A 7 -10.69 19.01 7.54
CA VAL A 7 -9.39 19.22 8.18
C VAL A 7 -8.26 19.00 7.17
N MET A 8 -8.29 17.87 6.43
CA MET A 8 -7.33 17.60 5.36
C MET A 8 -7.26 18.74 4.35
N ARG A 9 -8.39 19.20 3.84
CA ARG A 9 -8.42 20.28 2.86
C ARG A 9 -7.81 21.57 3.42
N GLN A 10 -8.05 21.90 4.67
CA GLN A 10 -7.53 23.10 5.31
C GLN A 10 -6.01 23.07 5.46
N PHE A 11 -5.45 21.96 5.93
CA PHE A 11 -4.02 21.87 6.25
C PHE A 11 -3.16 21.34 5.09
N VAL A 12 -3.73 20.63 4.09
CA VAL A 12 -2.99 20.15 2.92
C VAL A 12 -2.84 21.24 1.85
N THR A 13 -3.78 22.19 1.77
CA THR A 13 -3.79 23.21 0.71
C THR A 13 -2.47 24.02 0.62
N PRO A 14 -1.80 24.44 1.72
CA PRO A 14 -0.51 25.13 1.64
C PRO A 14 0.61 24.28 1.04
N TYR A 15 0.50 22.97 1.12
CA TYR A 15 1.51 21.99 0.71
C TYR A 15 1.22 21.30 -0.63
N LYS A 16 0.25 21.80 -1.41
CA LYS A 16 -0.17 21.21 -2.69
C LYS A 16 0.98 20.96 -3.67
N GLY A 17 2.04 21.79 -3.64
CA GLY A 17 3.22 21.61 -4.47
C GLY A 17 3.96 20.27 -4.18
N TYR A 18 4.13 19.92 -2.91
CA TYR A 18 4.72 18.65 -2.51
C TYR A 18 3.84 17.47 -2.91
N LEU A 19 2.52 17.62 -2.80
CA LEU A 19 1.56 16.60 -3.21
C LEU A 19 1.62 16.34 -4.72
N ILE A 20 1.66 17.39 -5.54
CA ILE A 20 1.79 17.28 -7.01
C ILE A 20 3.14 16.66 -7.36
N GLY A 21 4.24 17.10 -6.74
CA GLY A 21 5.56 16.53 -6.95
C GLY A 21 5.62 15.03 -6.63
N SER A 22 5.09 14.62 -5.48
CA SER A 22 4.98 13.21 -5.10
C SER A 22 4.15 12.42 -6.11
N LEU A 23 3.04 12.98 -6.59
CA LEU A 23 2.15 12.36 -7.56
C LEU A 23 2.89 12.11 -8.91
N VAL A 24 3.65 13.10 -9.39
CA VAL A 24 4.45 12.97 -10.62
C VAL A 24 5.50 11.88 -10.49
N PHE A 25 6.27 11.86 -9.38
CA PHE A 25 7.28 10.83 -9.16
C PHE A 25 6.67 9.43 -8.95
N ASN A 26 5.50 9.32 -8.30
CA ASN A 26 4.76 8.06 -8.21
C ASN A 26 4.30 7.57 -9.57
N LEU A 27 3.77 8.45 -10.41
CA LEU A 27 3.35 8.10 -11.77
C LEU A 27 4.56 7.64 -12.60
N LEU A 28 5.67 8.36 -12.54
CA LEU A 28 6.90 7.98 -13.22
C LEU A 28 7.42 6.61 -12.74
N SER A 29 7.42 6.39 -11.43
CA SER A 29 7.79 5.09 -10.84
C SER A 29 6.85 3.97 -11.30
N ALA A 30 5.54 4.23 -11.40
CA ALA A 30 4.55 3.25 -11.87
C ALA A 30 4.78 2.89 -13.36
N VAL A 31 5.02 3.88 -14.21
CA VAL A 31 5.33 3.67 -15.64
C VAL A 31 6.63 2.87 -15.78
N LEU A 32 7.69 3.24 -15.06
CA LEU A 32 8.95 2.51 -15.07
C LEU A 32 8.80 1.08 -14.53
N ASN A 33 7.89 0.86 -13.59
CA ASN A 33 7.59 -0.48 -13.08
C ASN A 33 6.99 -1.37 -14.17
N VAL A 34 5.97 -0.87 -14.88
CA VAL A 34 5.37 -1.56 -16.03
C VAL A 34 6.43 -1.84 -17.11
N PHE A 35 7.25 -0.85 -17.44
CA PHE A 35 8.31 -1.00 -18.42
C PHE A 35 9.34 -2.07 -18.00
N SER A 36 9.70 -2.14 -16.71
CA SER A 36 10.60 -3.18 -16.19
C SER A 36 10.01 -4.58 -16.38
N PHE A 37 8.70 -4.77 -16.15
CA PHE A 37 8.04 -6.06 -16.37
C PHE A 37 8.01 -6.45 -17.86
N ILE A 38 7.67 -5.51 -18.76
CA ILE A 38 7.67 -5.76 -20.20
C ILE A 38 9.07 -6.14 -20.70
N SER A 39 10.13 -5.56 -20.11
CA SER A 39 11.51 -5.86 -20.51
C SER A 39 11.99 -7.27 -20.11
N ILE A 40 11.24 -7.99 -19.27
CA ILE A 40 11.52 -9.40 -18.95
C ILE A 40 11.14 -10.31 -20.12
N ILE A 41 10.16 -9.93 -20.95
CA ILE A 41 9.66 -10.75 -22.06
C ILE A 41 10.78 -11.17 -23.04
N PRO A 42 11.58 -10.25 -23.62
CA PRO A 42 12.66 -10.63 -24.52
C PRO A 42 13.74 -11.47 -23.84
N MET A 43 13.98 -11.27 -22.53
CA MET A 43 14.90 -12.11 -21.78
C MET A 43 14.43 -13.56 -21.70
N LEU A 44 13.13 -13.78 -21.44
CA LEU A 44 12.53 -15.10 -21.42
C LEU A 44 12.52 -15.75 -22.79
N GLN A 45 12.19 -15.01 -23.85
CA GLN A 45 12.20 -15.52 -25.22
C GLN A 45 13.61 -15.98 -25.64
N MET A 46 14.63 -15.22 -25.26
CA MET A 46 16.03 -15.54 -25.51
C MET A 46 16.48 -16.81 -24.76
N LEU A 47 16.13 -16.90 -23.47
CA LEU A 47 16.48 -18.06 -22.64
C LEU A 47 15.85 -19.36 -23.13
N PHE A 48 14.61 -19.31 -23.55
CA PHE A 48 13.86 -20.48 -23.99
C PHE A 48 13.94 -20.76 -25.50
N GLY A 49 14.61 -19.90 -26.26
CA GLY A 49 14.74 -20.06 -27.72
C GLY A 49 13.40 -20.08 -28.45
N ILE A 50 12.36 -19.42 -27.90
CA ILE A 50 10.97 -19.51 -28.36
C ILE A 50 10.79 -18.75 -29.68
N ASP A 51 11.64 -17.74 -29.96
CA ASP A 51 11.45 -16.86 -31.09
C ASP A 51 12.57 -17.04 -32.14
N GLN A 52 12.18 -17.51 -33.35
CA GLN A 52 13.03 -17.61 -34.51
C GLN A 52 12.75 -16.50 -35.55
N HIS A 53 11.94 -15.49 -35.19
CA HIS A 53 11.61 -14.41 -36.09
C HIS A 53 12.81 -13.45 -36.26
N LYS A 54 13.15 -13.16 -37.52
CA LYS A 54 14.12 -12.12 -37.85
C LYS A 54 13.43 -10.74 -37.76
N TYR A 55 13.69 -10.04 -36.67
CA TYR A 55 13.21 -8.67 -36.51
C TYR A 55 14.04 -7.72 -37.38
N SER A 56 13.38 -6.75 -38.04
CA SER A 56 14.01 -5.68 -38.81
C SER A 56 13.80 -4.34 -38.08
N PHE A 57 14.77 -3.45 -38.16
CA PHE A 57 14.63 -2.12 -37.56
C PHE A 57 13.51 -1.34 -38.28
N ILE A 58 12.57 -0.81 -37.50
CA ILE A 58 11.47 0.01 -38.00
C ILE A 58 11.71 1.45 -37.57
N ALA A 59 11.71 2.39 -38.50
CA ALA A 59 11.86 3.80 -38.23
C ALA A 59 10.63 4.34 -37.48
N TRP A 60 10.86 5.29 -36.54
CA TRP A 60 9.81 5.87 -35.71
C TRP A 60 8.73 6.65 -36.49
N ASP A 61 9.03 7.02 -37.74
CA ASP A 61 8.15 7.78 -38.66
C ASP A 61 7.25 6.86 -39.53
N THR A 62 7.21 5.58 -39.26
CA THR A 62 6.43 4.64 -40.09
C THR A 62 4.93 4.83 -39.85
N VAL A 63 4.22 5.39 -40.80
CA VAL A 63 2.78 5.65 -40.77
C VAL A 63 2.02 4.32 -40.78
N GLY A 64 1.17 4.10 -39.79
CA GLY A 64 0.29 2.93 -39.71
C GLY A 64 0.61 1.92 -38.59
N MET A 65 1.75 2.03 -37.93
CA MET A 65 2.08 1.20 -36.75
C MET A 65 1.95 1.99 -35.43
N SER A 66 1.53 1.30 -34.40
CA SER A 66 1.51 1.90 -33.04
C SER A 66 2.94 2.16 -32.54
N VAL A 67 3.16 3.27 -31.85
CA VAL A 67 4.46 3.59 -31.19
C VAL A 67 4.95 2.43 -30.31
N LYS A 68 4.03 1.69 -29.69
CA LYS A 68 4.35 0.48 -28.92
C LYS A 68 4.93 -0.61 -29.81
N ASP A 69 4.28 -0.91 -30.94
CA ASP A 69 4.71 -2.02 -31.81
C ASP A 69 6.08 -1.74 -32.41
N ILE A 70 6.35 -0.47 -32.74
CA ILE A 70 7.67 0.00 -33.15
C ILE A 70 8.70 -0.16 -32.00
N ALA A 71 8.34 0.26 -30.77
CA ALA A 71 9.24 0.18 -29.63
C ALA A 71 9.58 -1.28 -29.28
N VAL A 72 8.57 -2.15 -29.24
CA VAL A 72 8.73 -3.59 -28.96
C VAL A 72 9.55 -4.26 -30.07
N ASN A 73 9.22 -4.03 -31.36
CA ASN A 73 9.96 -4.58 -32.45
C ASN A 73 11.43 -4.12 -32.46
N ASN A 74 11.70 -2.83 -32.24
CA ASN A 74 13.06 -2.32 -32.21
C ASN A 74 13.84 -2.86 -30.99
N MET A 75 13.17 -3.08 -29.85
CA MET A 75 13.79 -3.72 -28.70
C MET A 75 14.21 -5.16 -29.02
N TYR A 76 13.36 -5.95 -29.72
CA TYR A 76 13.72 -7.28 -30.17
C TYR A 76 14.84 -7.25 -31.19
N TRP A 77 14.83 -6.32 -32.14
CA TRP A 77 15.89 -6.15 -33.09
C TRP A 77 17.24 -5.85 -32.44
N TYR A 78 17.28 -4.93 -31.45
CA TYR A 78 18.50 -4.63 -30.68
C TYR A 78 18.99 -5.84 -29.89
N THR A 79 18.10 -6.60 -29.29
CA THR A 79 18.47 -7.81 -28.54
C THR A 79 19.03 -8.90 -29.47
N THR A 80 18.44 -9.11 -30.64
CA THR A 80 18.93 -10.05 -31.66
C THR A 80 20.29 -9.63 -32.19
N GLN A 81 20.49 -8.37 -32.52
CA GLN A 81 21.79 -7.82 -32.95
C GLN A 81 22.88 -7.99 -31.85
N LEU A 82 22.55 -7.77 -30.59
CA LEU A 82 23.46 -8.02 -29.48
C LEU A 82 23.84 -9.50 -29.39
N MET A 83 22.89 -10.38 -29.56
CA MET A 83 23.09 -11.84 -29.53
C MET A 83 24.00 -12.32 -30.71
N GLU A 84 23.77 -11.82 -31.92
CA GLU A 84 24.56 -12.16 -33.10
C GLU A 84 26.02 -11.63 -32.99
N ARG A 85 26.22 -10.43 -32.42
CA ARG A 85 27.54 -9.82 -32.31
C ARG A 85 28.38 -10.31 -31.13
N PHE A 86 27.76 -10.53 -29.98
CA PHE A 86 28.48 -10.77 -28.73
C PHE A 86 28.17 -12.13 -28.07
N GLY A 87 27.29 -12.92 -28.67
CA GLY A 87 26.84 -14.20 -28.14
C GLY A 87 25.71 -14.06 -27.12
N ALA A 88 24.95 -15.14 -26.92
CA ALA A 88 23.76 -15.15 -26.07
C ALA A 88 24.03 -14.79 -24.59
N ALA A 89 25.14 -15.26 -24.03
CA ALA A 89 25.51 -14.99 -22.63
C ALA A 89 25.78 -13.49 -22.39
N THR A 90 26.49 -12.84 -23.32
CA THR A 90 26.81 -11.41 -23.22
C THR A 90 25.56 -10.56 -23.44
N ALA A 91 24.68 -10.95 -24.38
CA ALA A 91 23.41 -10.26 -24.58
C ALA A 91 22.50 -10.33 -23.34
N LEU A 92 22.41 -11.49 -22.67
CA LEU A 92 21.70 -11.64 -21.38
C LEU A 92 22.26 -10.74 -20.30
N LEU A 93 23.60 -10.60 -20.23
CA LEU A 93 24.26 -9.71 -19.28
C LEU A 93 23.87 -8.24 -19.54
N PHE A 94 23.87 -7.78 -20.79
CA PHE A 94 23.46 -6.41 -21.15
C PHE A 94 21.99 -6.14 -20.81
N ILE A 95 21.07 -7.08 -21.12
CA ILE A 95 19.65 -6.95 -20.77
C ILE A 95 19.48 -6.93 -19.26
N GLY A 96 20.20 -7.80 -18.53
CA GLY A 96 20.20 -7.83 -17.08
C GLY A 96 20.67 -6.51 -16.46
N LEU A 97 21.78 -5.94 -16.98
CA LEU A 97 22.30 -4.65 -16.53
C LEU A 97 21.33 -3.50 -16.82
N PHE A 98 20.68 -3.53 -18.00
CA PHE A 98 19.63 -2.59 -18.34
C PHE A 98 18.43 -2.69 -17.36
N LEU A 99 18.00 -3.90 -17.02
CA LEU A 99 16.91 -4.15 -16.09
C LEU A 99 17.26 -3.68 -14.66
N VAL A 100 18.51 -3.87 -14.23
CA VAL A 100 19.01 -3.34 -12.95
C VAL A 100 19.00 -1.81 -12.96
N SER A 101 19.46 -1.17 -14.03
CA SER A 101 19.46 0.30 -14.15
C SER A 101 18.03 0.88 -14.17
N ALA A 102 17.12 0.25 -14.90
CA ALA A 102 15.70 0.62 -14.91
C ALA A 102 15.06 0.47 -13.53
N THR A 103 15.40 -0.61 -12.81
CA THR A 103 14.92 -0.83 -11.45
C THR A 103 15.49 0.20 -10.47
N LEU A 104 16.76 0.58 -10.63
CA LEU A 104 17.38 1.64 -9.83
C LEU A 104 16.67 2.98 -10.06
N LEU A 105 16.39 3.33 -11.31
CA LEU A 105 15.69 4.56 -11.67
C LEU A 105 14.25 4.56 -11.11
N LYS A 106 13.51 3.46 -11.26
CA LYS A 106 12.18 3.26 -10.69
C LYS A 106 12.18 3.46 -9.17
N THR A 107 13.12 2.80 -8.49
CA THR A 107 13.23 2.87 -7.02
C THR A 107 13.68 4.26 -6.58
N GLY A 108 14.55 4.91 -7.33
CA GLY A 108 14.95 6.30 -7.11
C GLY A 108 13.77 7.27 -7.22
N CYS A 109 12.95 7.13 -8.25
CA CYS A 109 11.71 7.91 -8.40
C CYS A 109 10.73 7.66 -7.24
N TYR A 110 10.56 6.40 -6.83
CA TYR A 110 9.73 6.07 -5.68
C TYR A 110 10.27 6.70 -4.39
N PHE A 111 11.57 6.60 -4.14
CA PHE A 111 12.22 7.23 -2.98
C PHE A 111 12.05 8.75 -2.99
N ALA A 112 12.23 9.40 -4.15
CA ALA A 112 12.00 10.83 -4.31
C ALA A 112 10.55 11.21 -3.98
N SER A 113 9.58 10.41 -4.44
CA SER A 113 8.16 10.62 -4.12
C SER A 113 7.89 10.56 -2.61
N VAL A 114 8.43 9.55 -1.92
CA VAL A 114 8.30 9.40 -0.47
C VAL A 114 9.02 10.55 0.25
N GLY A 115 10.23 10.91 -0.20
CA GLY A 115 11.00 12.00 0.37
C GLY A 115 10.30 13.36 0.28
N ILE A 116 9.64 13.64 -0.86
CA ILE A 116 8.83 14.86 -1.06
C ILE A 116 7.60 14.87 -0.14
N MET A 117 7.07 13.70 0.23
CA MET A 117 5.91 13.59 1.13
C MET A 117 6.27 13.89 2.60
N VAL A 118 7.53 13.72 3.01
CA VAL A 118 7.97 13.96 4.40
C VAL A 118 7.73 15.41 4.85
N PRO A 119 8.19 16.46 4.13
CA PRO A 119 7.94 17.85 4.52
C PRO A 119 6.44 18.21 4.52
N LEU A 120 5.64 17.59 3.67
CA LEU A 120 4.18 17.76 3.70
C LEU A 120 3.61 17.25 5.02
N ARG A 121 3.96 16.01 5.43
CA ARG A 121 3.44 15.39 6.67
C ARG A 121 3.88 16.18 7.90
N THR A 122 5.16 16.44 8.04
CA THR A 122 5.72 17.18 9.18
C THR A 122 5.23 18.62 9.22
N GLY A 123 5.04 19.25 8.06
CA GLY A 123 4.47 20.58 7.95
C GLY A 123 3.02 20.65 8.45
N ILE A 124 2.18 19.71 8.04
CA ILE A 124 0.78 19.64 8.52
C ILE A 124 0.73 19.46 10.04
N VAL A 125 1.56 18.58 10.60
CA VAL A 125 1.63 18.33 12.05
C VAL A 125 2.09 19.58 12.80
N ARG A 126 3.10 20.28 12.27
CA ARG A 126 3.54 21.57 12.79
C ARG A 126 2.39 22.57 12.83
N ASP A 127 1.66 22.70 11.74
CA ASP A 127 0.58 23.69 11.62
C ASP A 127 -0.60 23.35 12.57
N ILE A 128 -0.93 22.09 12.72
CA ILE A 128 -1.93 21.61 13.70
C ILE A 128 -1.47 21.95 15.12
N ARG A 129 -0.24 21.60 15.50
CA ARG A 129 0.32 21.91 16.82
C ARG A 129 0.34 23.42 17.09
N SER A 130 0.76 24.21 16.12
CA SER A 130 0.76 25.66 16.21
C SER A 130 -0.66 26.23 16.40
N HIS A 131 -1.62 25.73 15.61
CA HIS A 131 -3.01 26.15 15.71
C HIS A 131 -3.62 25.83 17.09
N ILE A 132 -3.37 24.63 17.64
CA ILE A 132 -3.80 24.22 18.98
C ILE A 132 -3.14 25.13 20.03
N TYR A 133 -1.83 25.36 19.94
CA TYR A 133 -1.09 26.18 20.88
C TYR A 133 -1.60 27.62 20.91
N HIS A 134 -1.81 28.25 19.73
CA HIS A 134 -2.41 29.59 19.65
C HIS A 134 -3.79 29.63 20.30
N LYS A 135 -4.61 28.59 20.10
CA LYS A 135 -5.92 28.50 20.75
C LYS A 135 -5.80 28.38 22.25
N ILE A 136 -4.89 27.56 22.76
CA ILE A 136 -4.65 27.40 24.20
C ILE A 136 -4.28 28.74 24.83
N VAL A 137 -3.32 29.46 24.27
CA VAL A 137 -2.87 30.76 24.81
C VAL A 137 -3.98 31.82 24.77
N SER A 138 -4.92 31.71 23.85
CA SER A 138 -6.07 32.64 23.76
C SER A 138 -7.21 32.36 24.74
N LEU A 139 -7.16 31.25 25.51
CA LEU A 139 -8.19 30.91 26.47
C LEU A 139 -8.04 31.70 27.78
N PRO A 140 -9.17 32.02 28.45
CA PRO A 140 -9.13 32.73 29.73
C PRO A 140 -8.52 31.88 30.86
N LEU A 141 -7.95 32.55 31.86
CA LEU A 141 -7.23 31.88 32.96
C LEU A 141 -8.13 30.89 33.73
N SER A 142 -9.43 31.16 33.79
CA SER A 142 -10.43 30.28 34.43
C SER A 142 -10.57 28.91 33.74
N PHE A 143 -10.07 28.76 32.52
CA PHE A 143 -10.06 27.48 31.82
C PHE A 143 -8.99 26.52 32.35
N PHE A 144 -7.92 27.03 32.96
CA PHE A 144 -6.75 26.25 33.37
C PHE A 144 -6.89 25.76 34.82
N SER A 145 -7.38 24.55 35.01
CA SER A 145 -7.26 23.76 36.26
C SER A 145 -6.11 22.76 36.13
N ASP A 146 -5.65 22.18 37.21
CA ASP A 146 -4.55 21.20 37.17
C ASP A 146 -4.93 19.94 36.40
N GLU A 147 -6.19 19.47 36.50
CA GLU A 147 -6.72 18.37 35.70
C GLU A 147 -6.74 18.69 34.21
N ARG A 148 -7.13 19.93 33.83
CA ARG A 148 -7.17 20.34 32.41
C ARG A 148 -5.79 20.54 31.81
N LYS A 149 -4.78 20.92 32.59
CA LYS A 149 -3.39 21.00 32.11
C LYS A 149 -2.89 19.62 31.64
N GLY A 150 -3.15 18.57 32.45
CA GLY A 150 -2.81 17.20 32.09
C GLY A 150 -3.52 16.74 30.82
N ASP A 151 -4.83 16.99 30.65
CA ASP A 151 -5.60 16.66 29.45
C ASP A 151 -5.08 17.38 28.20
N ILE A 152 -4.76 18.67 28.31
CA ILE A 152 -4.17 19.45 27.19
C ILE A 152 -2.85 18.86 26.74
N ILE A 153 -1.95 18.51 27.66
CA ILE A 153 -0.65 17.90 27.35
C ILE A 153 -0.85 16.52 26.72
N ALA A 154 -1.73 15.70 27.23
CA ALA A 154 -2.05 14.39 26.71
C ALA A 154 -2.59 14.47 25.27
N ARG A 155 -3.48 15.41 24.97
CA ARG A 155 -4.01 15.64 23.62
C ARG A 155 -2.96 16.16 22.64
N MET A 156 -2.12 17.10 23.06
CA MET A 156 -1.05 17.63 22.22
C MET A 156 0.02 16.60 21.88
N SER A 157 0.29 15.67 22.77
CA SER A 157 1.28 14.61 22.53
C SER A 157 0.69 13.36 21.89
N GLY A 158 -0.45 12.88 22.38
CA GLY A 158 -1.09 11.64 21.91
C GLY A 158 -1.96 11.83 20.68
N ASP A 159 -3.03 12.63 20.78
CA ASP A 159 -4.02 12.77 19.70
C ASP A 159 -3.40 13.35 18.42
N VAL A 160 -2.47 14.30 18.55
CA VAL A 160 -1.78 14.85 17.37
C VAL A 160 -0.88 13.82 16.72
N GLY A 161 -0.27 12.90 17.48
CA GLY A 161 0.49 11.77 16.95
C GLY A 161 -0.38 10.78 16.19
N GLU A 162 -1.59 10.48 16.69
CA GLU A 162 -2.56 9.65 15.96
C GLU A 162 -3.02 10.31 14.65
N ILE A 163 -3.23 11.62 14.64
CA ILE A 163 -3.53 12.39 13.43
C ILE A 163 -2.37 12.28 12.43
N GLU A 164 -1.12 12.41 12.88
CA GLU A 164 0.07 12.25 12.04
C GLU A 164 0.10 10.88 11.36
N ASN A 165 -0.11 9.80 12.11
CA ASN A 165 -0.15 8.44 11.57
C ASN A 165 -1.31 8.25 10.60
N SER A 166 -2.48 8.79 10.92
CA SER A 166 -3.68 8.71 10.07
C SER A 166 -3.50 9.48 8.75
N ILE A 167 -2.91 10.67 8.78
CA ILE A 167 -2.61 11.45 7.58
C ILE A 167 -1.60 10.70 6.71
N THR A 168 -0.53 10.17 7.32
CA THR A 168 0.51 9.41 6.62
C THR A 168 -0.08 8.22 5.88
N GLY A 169 -0.79 7.35 6.58
CA GLY A 169 -1.40 6.16 5.97
C GLY A 169 -2.46 6.49 4.93
N SER A 170 -3.27 7.54 5.17
CA SER A 170 -4.31 7.96 4.22
C SER A 170 -3.73 8.55 2.94
N LEU A 171 -2.68 9.36 3.02
CA LEU A 171 -2.05 9.96 1.84
C LEU A 171 -1.37 8.90 0.97
N GLU A 172 -0.66 7.94 1.56
CA GLU A 172 -0.08 6.82 0.81
C GLU A 172 -1.16 5.99 0.13
N MET A 173 -2.23 5.65 0.85
CA MET A 173 -3.32 4.85 0.32
C MET A 173 -4.10 5.56 -0.79
N LEU A 174 -4.33 6.86 -0.66
CA LEU A 174 -5.12 7.64 -1.62
C LEU A 174 -4.35 8.06 -2.87
N ILE A 175 -3.03 8.13 -2.81
CA ILE A 175 -2.20 8.61 -3.92
C ILE A 175 -1.53 7.44 -4.63
N LYS A 176 -0.73 6.64 -3.92
CA LYS A 176 0.08 5.59 -4.51
C LYS A 176 -0.75 4.45 -5.10
N ASN A 177 -1.68 3.92 -4.32
CA ASN A 177 -2.41 2.71 -4.71
C ASN A 177 -3.33 2.93 -5.92
N PRO A 178 -4.11 4.03 -6.05
CA PRO A 178 -4.92 4.28 -7.23
C PRO A 178 -4.09 4.45 -8.51
N ILE A 179 -2.92 5.11 -8.42
CA ILE A 179 -2.04 5.30 -9.57
C ILE A 179 -1.55 3.95 -10.08
N LEU A 180 -1.03 3.09 -9.18
CA LEU A 180 -0.58 1.75 -9.54
C LEU A 180 -1.71 0.93 -10.14
N LEU A 181 -2.90 0.97 -9.53
CA LEU A 181 -4.06 0.24 -10.00
C LEU A 181 -4.49 0.68 -11.40
N ILE A 182 -4.55 1.98 -11.66
CA ILE A 182 -4.88 2.53 -12.99
C ILE A 182 -3.82 2.12 -14.02
N CYS A 183 -2.54 2.19 -13.67
CA CYS A 183 -1.46 1.78 -14.57
C CYS A 183 -1.55 0.29 -14.93
N TYR A 184 -1.71 -0.58 -13.93
CA TYR A 184 -1.79 -2.03 -14.18
C TYR A 184 -3.05 -2.42 -14.94
N PHE A 185 -4.22 -1.88 -14.57
CA PHE A 185 -5.45 -2.13 -15.34
C PHE A 185 -5.36 -1.59 -16.76
N GLY A 186 -4.72 -0.43 -16.96
CA GLY A 186 -4.48 0.12 -18.29
C GLY A 186 -3.68 -0.84 -19.17
N VAL A 187 -2.62 -1.43 -18.62
CA VAL A 187 -1.80 -2.43 -19.34
C VAL A 187 -2.60 -3.71 -19.59
N LEU A 188 -3.34 -4.22 -18.61
CA LEU A 188 -4.16 -5.41 -18.75
C LEU A 188 -5.24 -5.24 -19.84
N ILE A 189 -5.98 -4.13 -19.84
CA ILE A 189 -7.00 -3.83 -20.85
C ILE A 189 -6.37 -3.77 -22.24
N TYR A 190 -5.21 -3.11 -22.32
CA TYR A 190 -4.52 -2.95 -23.59
C TYR A 190 -3.99 -4.29 -24.15
N THR A 191 -3.56 -5.20 -23.28
CA THR A 191 -3.01 -6.50 -23.69
C THR A 191 -4.10 -7.52 -23.97
N SER A 192 -5.12 -7.62 -23.11
CA SER A 192 -6.26 -8.54 -23.29
C SER A 192 -7.47 -8.05 -22.50
N TRP A 193 -8.49 -7.61 -23.21
CA TRP A 193 -9.76 -7.24 -22.60
C TRP A 193 -10.48 -8.43 -21.96
N GLN A 194 -10.29 -9.63 -22.50
CA GLN A 194 -10.90 -10.87 -21.99
C GLN A 194 -10.33 -11.27 -20.64
N LEU A 195 -8.98 -11.24 -20.48
CA LEU A 195 -8.31 -11.49 -19.21
C LEU A 195 -8.65 -10.40 -18.18
N THR A 196 -8.77 -9.15 -18.61
CA THR A 196 -9.17 -8.06 -17.75
C THR A 196 -10.58 -8.24 -17.20
N LEU A 197 -11.52 -8.61 -18.07
CA LEU A 197 -12.90 -8.87 -17.67
C LEU A 197 -12.98 -10.04 -16.67
N PHE A 198 -12.26 -11.13 -16.94
CA PHE A 198 -12.17 -12.27 -16.03
C PHE A 198 -11.63 -11.84 -14.66
N THR A 199 -10.54 -11.08 -14.64
CA THR A 199 -9.92 -10.56 -13.41
C THR A 199 -10.89 -9.65 -12.63
N ILE A 200 -11.61 -8.74 -13.32
CA ILE A 200 -12.62 -7.85 -12.71
C ILE A 200 -13.77 -8.66 -12.07
N VAL A 201 -14.14 -9.81 -12.63
CA VAL A 201 -15.20 -10.67 -12.05
C VAL A 201 -14.68 -11.44 -10.83
N VAL A 202 -13.43 -11.87 -10.81
CA VAL A 202 -12.85 -12.65 -9.70
C VAL A 202 -12.46 -11.77 -8.52
N LEU A 203 -11.96 -10.55 -8.75
CA LEU A 203 -11.54 -9.62 -7.69
C LEU A 203 -12.63 -9.31 -6.63
N PRO A 204 -13.89 -9.05 -6.97
CA PRO A 204 -14.94 -8.82 -5.98
C PRO A 204 -15.20 -10.03 -5.07
N LEU A 205 -15.06 -11.25 -5.59
CA LEU A 205 -15.21 -12.45 -4.78
C LEU A 205 -14.13 -12.53 -3.70
N MET A 206 -12.88 -12.24 -4.06
CA MET A 206 -11.76 -12.14 -3.12
C MET A 206 -11.94 -11.00 -2.13
N GLY A 207 -12.36 -9.83 -2.62
CA GLY A 207 -12.68 -8.67 -1.78
C GLY A 207 -13.79 -8.97 -0.76
N TRP A 208 -14.80 -9.74 -1.13
CA TRP A 208 -15.86 -10.18 -0.23
C TRP A 208 -15.32 -11.12 0.88
N MET A 209 -14.45 -12.08 0.52
CA MET A 209 -13.82 -12.98 1.50
C MET A 209 -12.96 -12.20 2.50
N MET A 210 -12.09 -11.30 2.01
CA MET A 210 -11.27 -10.44 2.86
C MET A 210 -12.12 -9.46 3.70
N GLY A 211 -13.20 -8.94 3.14
CA GLY A 211 -14.15 -8.07 3.84
C GLY A 211 -14.87 -8.77 5.01
N ARG A 212 -15.08 -10.07 4.93
CA ARG A 212 -15.61 -10.87 6.08
C ARG A 212 -14.60 -10.93 7.22
N ILE A 213 -13.32 -11.16 6.92
CA ILE A 213 -12.24 -11.17 7.92
C ILE A 213 -12.14 -9.78 8.57
N GLY A 214 -12.12 -8.72 7.76
CA GLY A 214 -12.02 -7.34 8.25
C GLY A 214 -13.19 -6.93 9.15
N ARG A 215 -14.43 -7.29 8.81
CA ARG A 215 -15.61 -7.02 9.66
C ARG A 215 -15.51 -7.71 11.01
N LYS A 216 -15.09 -8.97 11.02
CA LYS A 216 -14.95 -9.75 12.25
C LYS A 216 -13.78 -9.24 13.11
N LEU A 217 -12.68 -8.81 12.46
CA LEU A 217 -11.55 -8.15 13.12
C LEU A 217 -12.00 -6.85 13.79
N LYS A 218 -12.74 -5.99 13.09
CA LYS A 218 -13.28 -4.74 13.64
C LYS A 218 -14.11 -4.97 14.91
N HIS A 219 -15.01 -5.95 14.88
CA HIS A 219 -15.84 -6.26 16.06
C HIS A 219 -14.98 -6.73 17.25
N GLN A 220 -14.00 -7.60 17.01
CA GLN A 220 -13.10 -8.08 18.06
C GLN A 220 -12.17 -6.97 18.59
N SER A 221 -11.74 -6.04 17.74
CA SER A 221 -10.96 -4.88 18.16
C SER A 221 -11.76 -3.95 19.08
N LEU A 222 -13.04 -3.74 18.79
CA LEU A 222 -13.93 -2.97 19.68
C LEU A 222 -14.12 -3.66 21.03
N ASP A 223 -14.28 -5.00 21.06
CA ASP A 223 -14.36 -5.76 22.32
C ASP A 223 -13.08 -5.61 23.15
N ALA A 224 -11.91 -5.75 22.51
CA ALA A 224 -10.63 -5.56 23.18
C ALA A 224 -10.45 -4.12 23.70
N GLN A 225 -10.88 -3.11 22.94
CA GLN A 225 -10.84 -1.71 23.34
C GLN A 225 -11.75 -1.44 24.56
N ASN A 226 -12.95 -2.02 24.59
CA ASN A 226 -13.85 -1.92 25.72
C ASN A 226 -13.23 -2.55 26.98
N LYS A 227 -12.61 -3.74 26.85
CA LYS A 227 -11.91 -4.41 27.96
C LYS A 227 -10.71 -3.60 28.47
N TRP A 228 -10.00 -2.92 27.58
CA TRP A 228 -8.94 -1.99 27.97
C TRP A 228 -9.49 -0.80 28.74
N SER A 229 -10.58 -0.19 28.27
CA SER A 229 -11.23 0.93 28.97
C SER A 229 -11.74 0.53 30.34
N GLU A 230 -12.35 -0.67 30.48
CA GLU A 230 -12.76 -1.23 31.78
C GLU A 230 -11.57 -1.39 32.74
N THR A 231 -10.43 -1.88 32.21
CA THR A 231 -9.19 -2.04 33.01
C THR A 231 -8.63 -0.69 33.48
N MET A 232 -8.64 0.33 32.59
CA MET A 232 -8.18 1.67 32.94
C MET A 232 -9.10 2.35 33.95
N ALA A 233 -10.43 2.24 33.78
CA ALA A 233 -11.39 2.77 34.76
C ALA A 233 -11.20 2.13 36.15
N GLN A 234 -10.89 0.83 36.20
CA GLN A 234 -10.60 0.14 37.47
C GLN A 234 -9.29 0.63 38.11
N LEU A 235 -8.26 0.93 37.29
CA LEU A 235 -7.02 1.53 37.81
C LEU A 235 -7.28 2.91 38.39
N GLU A 236 -8.05 3.74 37.69
CA GLU A 236 -8.43 5.08 38.14
C GLU A 236 -9.24 5.03 39.47
N GLU A 237 -10.24 4.12 39.54
CA GLU A 237 -11.00 3.86 40.78
C GLU A 237 -10.08 3.47 41.95
N THR A 238 -9.11 2.56 41.65
CA THR A 238 -8.15 2.08 42.66
C THR A 238 -7.25 3.21 43.17
N LEU A 239 -6.70 4.02 42.26
CA LEU A 239 -5.84 5.16 42.62
C LEU A 239 -6.61 6.23 43.40
N GLY A 240 -7.84 6.55 42.97
CA GLY A 240 -8.71 7.50 43.69
C GLY A 240 -9.13 7.00 45.07
N GLY A 241 -9.34 5.69 45.22
CA GLY A 241 -9.75 5.05 46.49
C GLY A 241 -8.60 4.52 47.34
N MET A 242 -7.32 4.82 47.02
CA MET A 242 -6.15 4.20 47.66
C MET A 242 -6.14 4.32 49.18
N ARG A 243 -6.58 5.46 49.72
CA ARG A 243 -6.66 5.67 51.17
C ARG A 243 -7.64 4.69 51.87
N ILE A 244 -8.76 4.43 51.21
CA ILE A 244 -9.79 3.49 51.71
C ILE A 244 -9.27 2.05 51.61
N ILE A 245 -8.63 1.69 50.47
CA ILE A 245 -8.04 0.36 50.28
C ILE A 245 -7.01 0.05 51.35
N LYS A 246 -6.16 1.02 51.69
CA LYS A 246 -5.16 0.90 52.76
C LYS A 246 -5.79 0.79 54.14
N ALA A 247 -6.82 1.60 54.41
CA ALA A 247 -7.52 1.57 55.72
C ALA A 247 -8.19 0.22 56.00
N PHE A 248 -8.69 -0.45 54.95
CA PHE A 248 -9.37 -1.75 55.07
C PHE A 248 -8.48 -2.95 54.69
N THR A 249 -7.18 -2.75 54.50
CA THR A 249 -6.23 -3.81 54.06
C THR A 249 -6.74 -4.64 52.87
N ALA A 250 -7.38 -3.96 51.91
CA ALA A 250 -8.07 -4.59 50.78
C ALA A 250 -7.18 -4.77 49.52
N GLU A 251 -5.84 -4.61 49.65
CA GLU A 251 -4.89 -4.66 48.53
C GLU A 251 -4.99 -5.96 47.76
N HIS A 252 -5.01 -7.09 48.41
CA HIS A 252 -5.12 -8.41 47.74
C HIS A 252 -6.41 -8.54 46.91
N LYS A 253 -7.52 -7.99 47.42
CA LYS A 253 -8.79 -8.00 46.68
C LYS A 253 -8.71 -7.16 45.39
N MET A 254 -8.07 -5.99 45.48
CA MET A 254 -7.90 -5.08 44.34
C MET A 254 -6.94 -5.67 43.29
N VAL A 255 -5.81 -6.24 43.72
CA VAL A 255 -4.87 -6.93 42.83
C VAL A 255 -5.58 -8.06 42.09
N ASN A 256 -6.29 -8.96 42.78
CA ASN A 256 -7.01 -10.05 42.15
C ASN A 256 -8.10 -9.57 41.17
N ARG A 257 -8.75 -8.44 41.47
CA ARG A 257 -9.74 -7.83 40.56
C ARG A 257 -9.08 -7.30 39.29
N PHE A 258 -7.96 -6.58 39.46
CA PHE A 258 -7.19 -6.03 38.33
C PHE A 258 -6.59 -7.13 37.45
N ASP A 259 -6.05 -8.20 38.06
CA ASP A 259 -5.50 -9.34 37.34
C ASP A 259 -6.57 -10.05 36.48
N ARG A 260 -7.81 -10.15 36.99
CA ARG A 260 -8.93 -10.70 36.20
C ARG A 260 -9.24 -9.80 35.00
N ALA A 261 -9.36 -8.49 35.16
CA ALA A 261 -9.63 -7.55 34.10
C ALA A 261 -8.52 -7.56 33.04
N THR A 262 -7.25 -7.54 33.48
CA THR A 262 -6.10 -7.62 32.60
C THR A 262 -6.04 -8.94 31.83
N ASN A 263 -6.40 -10.08 32.46
CA ASN A 263 -6.49 -11.36 31.79
C ASN A 263 -7.65 -11.41 30.75
N GLU A 264 -8.78 -10.78 31.01
CA GLU A 264 -9.86 -10.64 30.04
C GLU A 264 -9.41 -9.81 28.82
N PHE A 265 -8.77 -8.66 29.08
CA PHE A 265 -8.16 -7.85 28.02
C PHE A 265 -7.14 -8.64 27.22
N ARG A 266 -6.23 -9.37 27.88
CA ARG A 266 -5.25 -10.24 27.21
C ARG A 266 -5.90 -11.25 26.27
N ARG A 267 -6.98 -11.91 26.73
CA ARG A 267 -7.72 -12.89 25.91
C ARG A 267 -8.40 -12.23 24.70
N ALA A 268 -8.97 -11.04 24.88
CA ALA A 268 -9.56 -10.27 23.79
C ALA A 268 -8.49 -9.81 22.79
N SER A 269 -7.37 -9.25 23.27
CA SER A 269 -6.24 -8.80 22.48
C SER A 269 -5.60 -9.95 21.68
N ASN A 270 -5.42 -11.13 22.29
CA ASN A 270 -4.91 -12.30 21.58
C ASN A 270 -5.81 -12.73 20.41
N ARG A 271 -7.15 -12.68 20.58
CA ARG A 271 -8.10 -12.98 19.50
C ARG A 271 -7.95 -11.98 18.33
N VAL A 272 -7.73 -10.71 18.64
CA VAL A 272 -7.47 -9.67 17.63
C VAL A 272 -6.15 -9.95 16.91
N ALA A 273 -5.06 -10.18 17.66
CA ALA A 273 -3.73 -10.42 17.12
C ALA A 273 -3.68 -11.65 16.20
N ILE A 274 -4.27 -12.78 16.63
CA ILE A 274 -4.32 -14.01 15.83
C ILE A 274 -5.11 -13.77 14.53
N ARG A 275 -6.21 -13.03 14.60
CA ARG A 275 -7.01 -12.73 13.40
C ARG A 275 -6.31 -11.74 12.46
N GLN A 276 -5.61 -10.76 13.01
CA GLN A 276 -4.80 -9.84 12.23
C GLN A 276 -3.65 -10.60 11.55
N ALA A 277 -2.98 -11.50 12.26
CA ALA A 277 -1.94 -12.35 11.71
C ALA A 277 -2.47 -13.29 10.62
N SER A 278 -3.71 -13.77 10.71
CA SER A 278 -4.32 -14.63 9.68
C SER A 278 -4.65 -13.90 8.37
N ALA A 279 -4.70 -12.56 8.37
CA ALA A 279 -5.03 -11.79 7.17
C ALA A 279 -3.98 -11.96 6.06
N HIS A 280 -2.68 -11.98 6.42
CA HIS A 280 -1.61 -12.13 5.44
C HIS A 280 -1.62 -13.51 4.76
N PRO A 281 -1.62 -14.66 5.47
CA PRO A 281 -1.69 -15.98 4.84
C PRO A 281 -2.94 -16.18 3.98
N VAL A 282 -4.09 -15.66 4.43
CA VAL A 282 -5.32 -15.75 3.62
C VAL A 282 -5.21 -14.90 2.35
N SER A 283 -4.64 -13.69 2.44
CA SER A 283 -4.39 -12.85 1.26
C SER A 283 -3.44 -13.51 0.28
N GLU A 284 -2.36 -14.13 0.77
CA GLU A 284 -1.38 -14.87 -0.03
C GLU A 284 -2.03 -16.08 -0.74
N PHE A 285 -2.81 -16.88 -0.02
CA PHE A 285 -3.56 -17.99 -0.59
C PHE A 285 -4.53 -17.53 -1.68
N LEU A 286 -5.29 -16.46 -1.43
CA LEU A 286 -6.20 -15.90 -2.41
C LEU A 286 -5.46 -15.34 -3.63
N GLY A 287 -4.33 -14.66 -3.42
CA GLY A 287 -3.47 -14.16 -4.49
C GLY A 287 -2.95 -15.28 -5.39
N THR A 288 -2.40 -16.33 -4.79
CA THR A 288 -1.93 -17.52 -5.54
C THR A 288 -3.09 -18.21 -6.28
N THR A 289 -4.26 -18.30 -5.65
CA THR A 289 -5.46 -18.85 -6.29
C THR A 289 -5.86 -18.02 -7.51
N LEU A 290 -5.81 -16.69 -7.41
CA LEU A 290 -6.07 -15.79 -8.56
C LEU A 290 -5.08 -16.04 -9.68
N ILE A 291 -3.79 -16.09 -9.38
CA ILE A 291 -2.74 -16.35 -10.38
C ILE A 291 -3.02 -17.68 -11.10
N VAL A 292 -3.32 -18.75 -10.37
CA VAL A 292 -3.63 -20.06 -10.97
C VAL A 292 -4.88 -20.01 -11.85
N LEU A 293 -5.93 -19.31 -11.41
CA LEU A 293 -7.17 -19.15 -12.19
C LEU A 293 -6.92 -18.33 -13.48
N VAL A 294 -6.13 -17.26 -13.38
CA VAL A 294 -5.76 -16.45 -14.56
C VAL A 294 -4.89 -17.24 -15.51
N LEU A 295 -3.91 -18.02 -15.00
CA LEU A 295 -3.07 -18.90 -15.79
C LEU A 295 -3.88 -19.98 -16.49
N TRP A 296 -4.82 -20.60 -15.80
CA TRP A 296 -5.70 -21.62 -16.38
C TRP A 296 -6.58 -21.04 -17.49
N TYR A 297 -7.26 -19.93 -17.23
CA TYR A 297 -8.14 -19.28 -18.20
C TYR A 297 -7.35 -18.73 -19.39
N GLY A 298 -6.23 -18.05 -19.14
CA GLY A 298 -5.38 -17.53 -20.20
C GLY A 298 -4.72 -18.65 -21.03
N GLY A 299 -4.32 -19.75 -20.39
CA GLY A 299 -3.82 -20.94 -21.08
C GLY A 299 -4.86 -21.56 -22.02
N THR A 300 -6.13 -21.64 -21.57
CA THR A 300 -7.21 -22.12 -22.45
C THR A 300 -7.44 -21.19 -23.65
N LEU A 301 -7.27 -19.88 -23.47
CA LEU A 301 -7.34 -18.92 -24.59
C LEU A 301 -6.19 -19.08 -25.57
N ILE A 302 -4.97 -19.33 -25.11
CA ILE A 302 -3.79 -19.51 -25.96
C ILE A 302 -3.88 -20.82 -26.75
N PHE A 303 -4.38 -21.90 -26.15
CA PHE A 303 -4.55 -23.19 -26.81
C PHE A 303 -5.74 -23.22 -27.78
N SER A 304 -6.67 -22.26 -27.71
CA SER A 304 -7.68 -22.06 -28.72
C SER A 304 -7.12 -21.15 -29.81
N ASP A 305 -7.11 -21.59 -31.07
CA ASP A 305 -6.52 -20.92 -32.27
C ASP A 305 -6.92 -19.44 -32.53
N HIS A 306 -7.56 -18.77 -31.58
CA HIS A 306 -8.11 -17.41 -31.67
C HIS A 306 -7.46 -16.42 -30.69
N SER A 307 -6.28 -16.73 -30.13
CA SER A 307 -5.67 -15.85 -29.13
C SER A 307 -4.78 -14.78 -29.76
N PRO A 308 -4.97 -13.49 -29.45
CA PRO A 308 -4.06 -12.41 -29.84
C PRO A 308 -2.83 -12.30 -28.95
N ILE A 309 -2.59 -13.25 -28.02
CA ILE A 309 -1.54 -13.15 -26.99
C ILE A 309 -0.53 -14.28 -27.14
N ASP A 310 0.76 -13.93 -27.24
CA ASP A 310 1.87 -14.87 -27.21
C ASP A 310 2.15 -15.35 -25.78
N ALA A 311 2.60 -16.62 -25.64
CA ALA A 311 2.90 -17.25 -24.35
C ALA A 311 3.87 -16.43 -23.48
N PRO A 312 4.98 -15.82 -23.97
CA PRO A 312 5.85 -14.97 -23.17
C PRO A 312 5.19 -13.69 -22.65
N THR A 313 4.35 -13.05 -23.47
CA THR A 313 3.58 -11.86 -23.08
C THR A 313 2.58 -12.19 -21.99
N PHE A 314 1.94 -13.36 -22.08
CA PHE A 314 1.01 -13.85 -21.07
C PHE A 314 1.70 -14.12 -19.72
N ILE A 315 2.85 -14.80 -19.72
CA ILE A 315 3.62 -15.09 -18.50
C ILE A 315 4.05 -13.79 -17.80
N SER A 316 4.40 -12.74 -18.54
CA SER A 316 4.79 -11.45 -17.96
C SER A 316 3.64 -10.66 -17.34
N LEU A 317 2.39 -11.00 -17.66
CA LEU A 317 1.17 -10.38 -17.14
C LEU A 317 0.66 -11.03 -15.84
N CYS A 318 1.06 -12.27 -15.58
CA CYS A 318 0.72 -13.01 -14.36
C CYS A 318 1.67 -12.72 -13.22
#